data_c5939c0ae21afd410021183345573866
#
_entry.id   c5939c0ae21afd410021183345573866
#
_cell.length_a   1.000
_cell.length_b   1.000
_cell.length_c   1.000
_cell.angle_alpha   90.00
_cell.angle_beta   90.00
_cell.angle_gamma   90.00
#
_symmetry.space_group_name_H-M   'P 1'
#
loop_
_entity.id
_entity.type
_entity.pdbx_description
1 polymer ?
#
loop_
_entity_poly.entity_id
_entity_poly.type
_entity_poly.pdbx_seq_one_letter_code
_entity_poly.pdbx_strand_id
1 'polypeptide(L)'
;MFNWFKKKQVTKRKQLPPVNLNRRAFDSAKFDNILSGWGGSYSSADDELRSALKTIRARVRSLCQNSEYARKFLAMNKSNVIGPHGIKFQAKTRREDGSLDSADNNLLERQWFEWGIRPEFVTVDARQDWVGVQHQVMETLARDGEVFIRLVKGEQGNPFGLALW
;
A
#
# COMPACT_ATOMS: atom_id res chain seq x y z
N MET A 1 58.98 -25.49 40.40
CA MET A 1 58.80 -24.25 39.59
C MET A 1 58.10 -24.60 38.28
N PHE A 2 56.82 -24.34 38.21
CA PHE A 2 55.98 -24.79 37.08
C PHE A 2 56.04 -23.80 35.92
N ASN A 3 56.43 -24.26 34.74
CA ASN A 3 56.51 -23.49 33.52
C ASN A 3 55.20 -23.72 32.72
N TRP A 4 54.19 -22.86 32.93
CA TRP A 4 52.82 -23.00 32.32
C TRP A 4 52.58 -22.02 31.18
N PHE A 5 53.48 -21.69 30.35
CA PHE A 5 53.17 -20.87 29.17
C PHE A 5 53.59 -21.58 27.87
N LYS A 6 52.77 -22.58 27.44
CA LYS A 6 52.82 -23.01 26.04
C LYS A 6 52.12 -21.96 25.18
N LYS A 7 52.88 -21.17 24.43
CA LYS A 7 52.39 -20.28 23.39
C LYS A 7 51.56 -21.10 22.39
N LYS A 8 50.23 -20.84 22.31
CA LYS A 8 49.38 -21.36 21.23
C LYS A 8 49.95 -20.88 19.88
N GLN A 9 50.34 -21.83 19.05
CA GLN A 9 50.71 -21.55 17.65
C GLN A 9 49.47 -21.04 16.94
N VAL A 10 49.51 -19.79 16.48
CA VAL A 10 48.48 -19.19 15.62
C VAL A 10 48.61 -19.86 14.25
N THR A 11 47.73 -20.76 13.93
CA THR A 11 47.62 -21.37 12.60
C THR A 11 47.36 -20.26 11.60
N LYS A 12 48.34 -19.99 10.71
CA LYS A 12 48.18 -19.08 9.59
C LYS A 12 46.98 -19.53 8.77
N ARG A 13 45.92 -18.68 8.68
CA ARG A 13 44.77 -18.93 7.80
C ARG A 13 45.31 -19.11 6.37
N LYS A 14 45.00 -20.26 5.79
CA LYS A 14 45.29 -20.58 4.39
C LYS A 14 44.63 -19.49 3.53
N GLN A 15 45.44 -18.64 2.90
CA GLN A 15 44.92 -17.65 1.95
C GLN A 15 44.31 -18.42 0.78
N LEU A 16 43.00 -18.25 0.62
CA LEU A 16 42.31 -18.77 -0.55
C LEU A 16 42.89 -18.08 -1.79
N PRO A 17 43.05 -18.79 -2.89
CA PRO A 17 43.54 -18.20 -4.13
C PRO A 17 42.58 -17.07 -4.56
N PRO A 18 43.09 -15.99 -5.16
CA PRO A 18 42.25 -14.89 -5.61
C PRO A 18 41.18 -15.44 -6.55
N VAL A 19 39.90 -15.20 -6.22
CA VAL A 19 38.80 -15.57 -7.09
C VAL A 19 38.91 -14.74 -8.35
N ASN A 20 39.12 -15.41 -9.48
CA ASN A 20 39.22 -14.76 -10.78
C ASN A 20 37.80 -14.31 -11.19
N LEU A 21 37.46 -13.05 -10.90
CA LEU A 21 36.16 -12.43 -11.15
C LEU A 21 35.86 -12.18 -12.64
N ASN A 22 36.72 -12.63 -13.54
CA ASN A 22 36.54 -12.51 -15.00
C ASN A 22 35.51 -13.47 -15.61
N ARG A 23 34.57 -13.99 -14.82
CA ARG A 23 33.45 -14.77 -15.34
C ARG A 23 32.28 -13.84 -15.62
N ARG A 24 32.09 -13.47 -16.92
CA ARG A 24 30.85 -12.91 -17.51
C ARG A 24 30.05 -12.03 -16.54
N ALA A 25 30.66 -10.98 -16.00
CA ALA A 25 29.95 -9.95 -15.29
C ALA A 25 29.29 -9.03 -16.33
N PHE A 26 28.01 -8.72 -16.13
CA PHE A 26 27.36 -7.67 -16.92
C PHE A 26 28.14 -6.37 -16.75
N ASP A 27 28.34 -5.60 -17.82
CA ASP A 27 29.07 -4.34 -17.75
C ASP A 27 28.47 -3.35 -16.76
N SER A 28 27.16 -3.38 -16.58
CA SER A 28 26.43 -2.62 -15.56
C SER A 28 26.74 -3.01 -14.10
N ALA A 29 27.40 -4.15 -13.87
CA ALA A 29 27.82 -4.59 -12.53
C ALA A 29 29.29 -4.29 -12.23
N LYS A 30 30.02 -3.62 -13.14
CA LYS A 30 31.39 -3.18 -12.91
C LYS A 30 31.40 -1.90 -12.08
N PHE A 31 32.25 -1.87 -11.06
CA PHE A 31 32.54 -0.64 -10.32
C PHE A 31 33.58 0.14 -11.11
N ASP A 32 33.13 1.11 -11.89
CA ASP A 32 33.96 2.04 -12.62
C ASP A 32 33.67 3.48 -12.17
N ASN A 33 34.59 4.40 -12.37
CA ASN A 33 34.43 5.81 -12.00
C ASN A 33 33.19 6.46 -12.63
N ILE A 34 32.79 6.01 -13.82
CA ILE A 34 31.58 6.48 -14.52
C ILE A 34 30.30 6.01 -13.79
N LEU A 35 30.34 4.84 -13.16
CA LEU A 35 29.22 4.23 -12.46
C LEU A 35 29.30 4.39 -10.94
N SER A 36 30.27 5.16 -10.43
CA SER A 36 30.48 5.36 -8.98
C SER A 36 29.27 5.99 -8.27
N GLY A 37 28.46 6.75 -8.99
CA GLY A 37 27.19 7.30 -8.48
C GLY A 37 25.98 6.36 -8.62
N TRP A 38 26.14 5.23 -9.30
CA TRP A 38 25.08 4.23 -9.47
C TRP A 38 25.21 3.14 -8.39
N GLY A 39 24.87 3.49 -7.17
CA GLY A 39 24.79 2.54 -6.06
C GLY A 39 23.57 1.66 -6.22
N GLY A 40 23.75 0.38 -6.52
CA GLY A 40 22.69 -0.62 -6.39
C GLY A 40 22.52 -1.01 -4.92
N SER A 41 21.31 -1.04 -4.41
CA SER A 41 21.01 -1.66 -3.12
C SER A 41 20.93 -3.18 -3.29
N TYR A 42 21.56 -3.91 -2.38
CA TYR A 42 21.47 -5.37 -2.29
C TYR A 42 20.44 -5.80 -1.24
N SER A 43 19.70 -4.84 -0.67
CA SER A 43 18.65 -5.11 0.31
C SER A 43 17.37 -5.63 -0.38
N SER A 44 16.53 -6.30 0.40
CA SER A 44 15.21 -6.69 -0.09
C SER A 44 14.35 -5.45 -0.35
N ALA A 45 13.37 -5.56 -1.25
CA ALA A 45 12.42 -4.47 -1.50
C ALA A 45 11.71 -4.01 -0.23
N ASP A 46 11.42 -4.94 0.69
CA ASP A 46 10.82 -4.66 1.99
C ASP A 46 11.71 -3.80 2.89
N ASP A 47 13.02 -4.06 2.93
CA ASP A 47 13.95 -3.31 3.75
C ASP A 47 14.16 -1.88 3.21
N GLU A 48 14.20 -1.74 1.89
CA GLU A 48 14.26 -0.44 1.23
C GLU A 48 13.00 0.39 1.50
N LEU A 49 11.82 -0.22 1.33
CA LEU A 49 10.55 0.42 1.61
C LEU A 49 10.44 0.81 3.09
N ARG A 50 10.77 -0.08 4.01
CA ARG A 50 10.65 0.16 5.46
C ARG A 50 11.45 1.37 5.89
N SER A 51 12.66 1.53 5.36
CA SER A 51 13.53 2.66 5.70
C SER A 51 13.08 3.98 5.04
N ALA A 52 12.62 3.93 3.79
CA ALA A 52 12.33 5.10 2.97
C ALA A 52 10.87 5.57 3.05
N LEU A 53 9.91 4.68 3.36
CA LEU A 53 8.47 4.91 3.21
C LEU A 53 7.97 6.16 3.95
N LYS A 54 8.41 6.34 5.20
CA LYS A 54 8.04 7.52 6.01
C LYS A 54 8.46 8.83 5.35
N THR A 55 9.68 8.86 4.82
CA THR A 55 10.23 10.04 4.14
C THR A 55 9.54 10.29 2.81
N ILE A 56 9.29 9.23 2.03
CA ILE A 56 8.59 9.34 0.74
C ILE A 56 7.19 9.88 0.96
N ARG A 57 6.42 9.35 1.91
CA ARG A 57 5.07 9.85 2.23
C ARG A 57 5.06 11.30 2.66
N ALA A 58 6.00 11.70 3.52
CA ALA A 58 6.11 13.09 3.95
C ALA A 58 6.37 14.02 2.75
N ARG A 59 7.26 13.63 1.84
CA ARG A 59 7.57 14.39 0.62
C ARG A 59 6.39 14.46 -0.33
N VAL A 60 5.69 13.34 -0.57
CA VAL A 60 4.49 13.32 -1.44
C VAL A 60 3.37 14.18 -0.86
N ARG A 61 3.13 14.12 0.45
CA ARG A 61 2.14 15.00 1.12
C ARG A 61 2.49 16.48 0.96
N SER A 62 3.76 16.82 1.17
CA SER A 62 4.25 18.19 0.93
C SER A 62 4.09 18.60 -0.53
N LEU A 63 4.37 17.70 -1.48
CA LEU A 63 4.18 17.94 -2.90
C LEU A 63 2.71 18.20 -3.23
N CYS A 64 1.79 17.41 -2.69
CA CYS A 64 0.35 17.59 -2.89
C CYS A 64 -0.18 18.90 -2.28
N GLN A 65 0.46 19.42 -1.23
CA GLN A 65 0.11 20.71 -0.66
C GLN A 65 0.61 21.89 -1.47
N ASN A 66 1.81 21.78 -2.06
CA ASN A 66 2.53 22.91 -2.65
C ASN A 66 2.52 22.94 -4.18
N SER A 67 2.19 21.82 -4.85
CA SER A 67 2.18 21.71 -6.31
C SER A 67 0.76 21.61 -6.86
N GLU A 68 0.42 22.48 -7.77
CA GLU A 68 -0.87 22.45 -8.48
C GLU A 68 -1.02 21.20 -9.36
N TYR A 69 0.08 20.74 -9.97
CA TYR A 69 0.08 19.52 -10.78
C TYR A 69 -0.25 18.28 -9.95
N ALA A 70 0.33 18.15 -8.76
CA ALA A 70 0.05 17.03 -7.87
C ALA A 70 -1.42 17.07 -7.38
N ARG A 71 -1.93 18.24 -7.01
CA ARG A 71 -3.35 18.41 -6.66
C ARG A 71 -4.28 18.06 -7.82
N LYS A 72 -3.93 18.50 -9.05
CA LYS A 72 -4.69 18.17 -10.25
C LYS A 72 -4.70 16.67 -10.50
N PHE A 73 -3.57 16.00 -10.35
CA PHE A 73 -3.48 14.54 -10.46
C PHE A 73 -4.43 13.81 -9.49
N LEU A 74 -4.44 14.20 -8.21
CA LEU A 74 -5.36 13.61 -7.22
C LEU A 74 -6.83 13.87 -7.60
N ALA A 75 -7.15 15.10 -8.02
CA ALA A 75 -8.50 15.46 -8.45
C ALA A 75 -8.94 14.64 -9.66
N MET A 76 -8.06 14.46 -10.65
CA MET A 76 -8.35 13.65 -11.84
C MET A 76 -8.57 12.18 -11.49
N ASN A 77 -7.78 11.60 -10.57
CA ASN A 77 -8.00 10.23 -10.12
C ASN A 77 -9.38 10.06 -9.47
N LYS A 78 -9.76 10.98 -8.58
CA LYS A 78 -11.10 10.96 -7.98
C LYS A 78 -12.21 11.05 -9.03
N SER A 79 -12.10 12.00 -9.93
CA SER A 79 -13.14 12.25 -10.94
C SER A 79 -13.26 11.12 -11.97
N ASN A 80 -12.15 10.55 -12.42
CA ASN A 80 -12.14 9.57 -13.50
C ASN A 80 -12.35 8.13 -12.99
N VAL A 81 -11.89 7.79 -11.78
CA VAL A 81 -12.01 6.44 -11.22
C VAL A 81 -13.32 6.27 -10.46
N ILE A 82 -13.62 7.21 -9.57
CA ILE A 82 -14.82 7.15 -8.72
C ILE A 82 -15.99 7.89 -9.37
N GLY A 83 -15.75 9.10 -9.89
CA GLY A 83 -16.77 9.95 -10.45
C GLY A 83 -17.76 10.50 -9.42
N PRO A 84 -18.78 11.26 -9.86
CA PRO A 84 -19.71 11.92 -8.95
C PRO A 84 -20.70 10.97 -8.26
N HIS A 85 -20.90 9.78 -8.81
CA HIS A 85 -21.88 8.80 -8.29
C HIS A 85 -21.24 7.61 -7.60
N GLY A 86 -19.91 7.58 -7.51
CA GLY A 86 -19.17 6.46 -6.94
C GLY A 86 -19.23 5.17 -7.77
N ILE A 87 -18.53 4.15 -7.29
CA ILE A 87 -18.59 2.80 -7.84
C ILE A 87 -19.89 2.15 -7.35
N LYS A 88 -20.74 1.76 -8.30
CA LYS A 88 -22.04 1.15 -7.99
C LYS A 88 -21.90 -0.30 -7.60
N PHE A 89 -22.62 -0.71 -6.57
CA PHE A 89 -22.81 -2.10 -6.22
C PHE A 89 -23.81 -2.75 -7.18
N GLN A 90 -23.48 -3.95 -7.66
CA GLN A 90 -24.38 -4.76 -8.48
C GLN A 90 -24.47 -6.17 -7.87
N ALA A 91 -25.67 -6.56 -7.45
CA ALA A 91 -25.94 -7.89 -6.95
C ALA A 91 -26.13 -8.88 -8.11
N LYS A 92 -25.66 -10.12 -7.93
CA LYS A 92 -25.77 -11.20 -8.94
C LYS A 92 -26.12 -12.52 -8.26
N THR A 93 -27.11 -12.50 -7.38
CA THR A 93 -27.66 -13.72 -6.78
C THR A 93 -28.39 -14.57 -7.82
N ARG A 94 -28.29 -15.86 -7.69
CA ARG A 94 -28.93 -16.83 -8.60
C ARG A 94 -29.88 -17.72 -7.82
N ARG A 95 -30.95 -18.14 -8.49
CA ARG A 95 -31.88 -19.17 -8.01
C ARG A 95 -31.24 -20.54 -8.15
N GLU A 96 -31.90 -21.55 -7.59
CA GLU A 96 -31.47 -22.97 -7.71
C GLU A 96 -31.37 -23.46 -9.15
N ASP A 97 -32.23 -22.92 -10.06
CA ASP A 97 -32.20 -23.21 -11.50
C ASP A 97 -31.05 -22.53 -12.27
N GLY A 98 -30.21 -21.73 -11.58
CA GLY A 98 -29.11 -20.99 -12.15
C GLY A 98 -29.47 -19.65 -12.80
N SER A 99 -30.76 -19.31 -12.89
CA SER A 99 -31.23 -18.00 -13.39
C SER A 99 -30.94 -16.88 -12.37
N LEU A 100 -30.80 -15.64 -12.87
CA LEU A 100 -30.62 -14.47 -11.99
C LEU A 100 -31.92 -14.20 -11.21
N ASP A 101 -31.80 -14.04 -9.88
CA ASP A 101 -32.90 -13.59 -9.05
C ASP A 101 -33.02 -12.07 -9.06
N SER A 102 -33.81 -11.56 -9.99
CA SER A 102 -33.98 -10.12 -10.14
C SER A 102 -34.65 -9.44 -8.94
N ALA A 103 -35.52 -10.16 -8.23
CA ALA A 103 -36.23 -9.60 -7.08
C ALA A 103 -35.28 -9.37 -5.89
N ASP A 104 -34.47 -10.38 -5.56
CA ASP A 104 -33.47 -10.29 -4.51
C ASP A 104 -32.35 -9.35 -4.85
N ASN A 105 -31.89 -9.36 -6.10
CA ASN A 105 -30.87 -8.43 -6.57
C ASN A 105 -31.30 -6.97 -6.43
N ASN A 106 -32.51 -6.63 -6.87
CA ASN A 106 -33.06 -5.28 -6.74
C ASN A 106 -33.24 -4.87 -5.26
N LEU A 107 -33.64 -5.79 -4.40
CA LEU A 107 -33.76 -5.54 -2.97
C LEU A 107 -32.40 -5.23 -2.33
N LEU A 108 -31.39 -6.03 -2.62
CA LEU A 108 -30.04 -5.86 -2.10
C LEU A 108 -29.41 -4.55 -2.58
N GLU A 109 -29.56 -4.23 -3.87
CA GLU A 109 -29.03 -2.98 -4.44
C GLU A 109 -29.70 -1.76 -3.83
N ARG A 110 -31.03 -1.81 -3.62
CA ARG A 110 -31.76 -0.73 -2.96
C ARG A 110 -31.33 -0.55 -1.51
N GLN A 111 -31.23 -1.63 -0.74
CA GLN A 111 -30.78 -1.56 0.65
C GLN A 111 -29.34 -1.04 0.77
N TRP A 112 -28.47 -1.48 -0.13
CA TRP A 112 -27.10 -0.95 -0.21
C TRP A 112 -27.08 0.55 -0.50
N PHE A 113 -27.89 1.01 -1.44
CA PHE A 113 -28.01 2.43 -1.76
C PHE A 113 -28.54 3.23 -0.57
N GLU A 114 -29.61 2.77 0.07
CA GLU A 114 -30.22 3.44 1.24
C GLU A 114 -29.24 3.52 2.43
N TRP A 115 -28.42 2.50 2.64
CA TRP A 115 -27.33 2.54 3.61
C TRP A 115 -26.25 3.53 3.19
N GLY A 116 -25.81 3.49 1.94
CA GLY A 116 -24.67 4.24 1.43
C GLY A 116 -24.88 5.76 1.37
N ILE A 117 -26.12 6.23 1.26
CA ILE A 117 -26.43 7.67 1.27
C ILE A 117 -26.52 8.30 2.66
N ARG A 118 -26.47 7.48 3.71
CA ARG A 118 -26.61 7.94 5.10
C ARG A 118 -25.27 7.94 5.83
N PRO A 119 -24.64 9.13 6.02
CA PRO A 119 -23.34 9.22 6.68
C PRO A 119 -23.31 8.57 8.06
N GLU A 120 -24.39 8.66 8.81
CA GLU A 120 -24.54 8.10 10.16
C GLU A 120 -24.41 6.59 10.24
N PHE A 121 -24.66 5.88 9.11
CA PHE A 121 -24.49 4.44 9.02
C PHE A 121 -23.20 4.01 8.34
N VAL A 122 -22.60 4.90 7.55
CA VAL A 122 -21.39 4.58 6.76
C VAL A 122 -20.12 4.83 7.56
N THR A 123 -20.01 5.99 8.22
CA THR A 123 -18.80 6.34 8.96
C THR A 123 -19.06 6.56 10.43
N VAL A 124 -18.08 6.21 11.28
CA VAL A 124 -18.17 6.34 12.74
C VAL A 124 -18.37 7.79 13.16
N ASP A 125 -17.82 8.74 12.41
CA ASP A 125 -17.96 10.18 12.67
C ASP A 125 -19.19 10.80 12.01
N ALA A 126 -19.98 10.01 11.32
CA ALA A 126 -21.22 10.44 10.62
C ALA A 126 -21.02 11.62 9.65
N ARG A 127 -19.83 11.76 9.05
CA ARG A 127 -19.51 12.90 8.17
C ARG A 127 -19.54 12.57 6.68
N GLN A 128 -19.33 11.32 6.33
CA GLN A 128 -19.17 10.91 4.93
C GLN A 128 -20.16 9.81 4.58
N ASP A 129 -20.77 9.96 3.43
CA ASP A 129 -21.51 8.92 2.74
C ASP A 129 -20.56 7.91 2.07
N TRP A 130 -21.10 6.85 1.48
CA TRP A 130 -20.29 5.82 0.83
C TRP A 130 -19.47 6.36 -0.36
N VAL A 131 -19.98 7.33 -1.10
CA VAL A 131 -19.25 7.96 -2.21
C VAL A 131 -18.09 8.78 -1.68
N GLY A 132 -18.29 9.53 -0.60
CA GLY A 132 -17.24 10.26 0.10
C GLY A 132 -16.12 9.36 0.60
N VAL A 133 -16.45 8.20 1.18
CA VAL A 133 -15.49 7.18 1.59
C VAL A 133 -14.66 6.68 0.40
N GLN A 134 -15.30 6.36 -0.74
CA GLN A 134 -14.59 5.94 -1.95
C GLN A 134 -13.62 7.02 -2.45
N HIS A 135 -14.05 8.29 -2.45
CA HIS A 135 -13.18 9.42 -2.81
C HIS A 135 -11.98 9.54 -1.89
N GLN A 136 -12.17 9.39 -0.58
CA GLN A 136 -11.09 9.45 0.40
C GLN A 136 -10.12 8.27 0.26
N VAL A 137 -10.64 7.06 0.04
CA VAL A 137 -9.82 5.87 -0.24
C VAL A 137 -8.95 6.10 -1.47
N MET A 138 -9.53 6.58 -2.56
CA MET A 138 -8.78 6.82 -3.81
C MET A 138 -7.72 7.90 -3.63
N GLU A 139 -8.04 9.00 -2.93
CA GLU A 139 -7.08 10.07 -2.66
C GLU A 139 -5.93 9.59 -1.79
N THR A 140 -6.23 8.84 -0.72
CA THR A 140 -5.22 8.30 0.19
C THR A 140 -4.33 7.28 -0.51
N LEU A 141 -4.91 6.38 -1.31
CA LEU A 141 -4.17 5.41 -2.09
C LEU A 141 -3.21 6.07 -3.09
N ALA A 142 -3.68 7.09 -3.82
CA ALA A 142 -2.87 7.80 -4.79
C ALA A 142 -1.76 8.66 -4.16
N ARG A 143 -1.97 9.19 -2.93
CA ARG A 143 -1.03 10.04 -2.22
C ARG A 143 -0.04 9.26 -1.35
N ASP A 144 -0.54 8.28 -0.59
CA ASP A 144 0.23 7.59 0.45
C ASP A 144 0.61 6.15 0.06
N GLY A 145 0.05 5.62 -1.04
CA GLY A 145 0.32 4.27 -1.56
C GLY A 145 -0.45 3.16 -0.88
N GLU A 146 -1.08 3.42 0.26
CA GLU A 146 -1.90 2.48 1.00
C GLU A 146 -3.01 3.18 1.76
N VAL A 147 -4.07 2.44 2.10
CA VAL A 147 -5.17 2.92 2.92
C VAL A 147 -5.65 1.79 3.84
N PHE A 148 -5.94 2.13 5.08
CA PHE A 148 -6.48 1.19 6.06
C PHE A 148 -7.91 1.59 6.38
N ILE A 149 -8.82 0.61 6.29
CA ILE A 149 -10.23 0.77 6.66
C ILE A 149 -10.48 -0.14 7.86
N ARG A 150 -10.92 0.45 8.96
CA ARG A 150 -11.32 -0.28 10.16
C ARG A 150 -12.83 -0.40 10.20
N LEU A 151 -13.32 -1.63 10.27
CA LEU A 151 -14.73 -1.90 10.58
C LEU A 151 -14.94 -1.81 12.10
N VAL A 152 -15.78 -0.89 12.52
CA VAL A 152 -16.15 -0.74 13.92
C VAL A 152 -17.55 -1.35 14.10
N LYS A 153 -17.63 -2.42 14.87
CA LYS A 153 -18.94 -3.03 15.21
C LYS A 153 -19.64 -2.12 16.20
N GLY A 154 -20.86 -1.72 15.84
CA GLY A 154 -21.74 -0.92 16.69
C GLY A 154 -22.60 -1.79 17.59
N GLU A 155 -23.43 -1.13 18.41
CA GLU A 155 -24.47 -1.75 19.24
C GLU A 155 -25.76 -2.00 18.42
N GLN A 156 -26.76 -2.61 19.04
CA GLN A 156 -28.07 -2.85 18.42
C GLN A 156 -28.67 -1.53 17.89
N GLY A 157 -28.95 -1.49 16.58
CA GLY A 157 -29.53 -0.32 15.91
C GLY A 157 -28.57 0.44 14.98
N ASN A 158 -27.25 0.37 15.23
CA ASN A 158 -26.20 0.85 14.32
C ASN A 158 -25.08 -0.19 14.26
N PRO A 159 -25.23 -1.24 13.45
CA PRO A 159 -24.44 -2.47 13.56
C PRO A 159 -22.95 -2.30 13.24
N PHE A 160 -22.56 -1.34 12.45
CA PHE A 160 -21.14 -1.03 12.19
C PHE A 160 -20.96 0.32 11.47
N GLY A 161 -19.80 0.88 11.60
CA GLY A 161 -19.34 2.03 10.83
C GLY A 161 -17.90 1.84 10.35
N LEU A 162 -17.49 2.63 9.37
CA LEU A 162 -16.15 2.63 8.83
C LEU A 162 -15.33 3.75 9.49
N ALA A 163 -14.12 3.43 9.91
CA ALA A 163 -13.13 4.42 10.30
C ALA A 163 -11.93 4.33 9.33
N LEU A 164 -11.56 5.45 8.74
CA LEU A 164 -10.42 5.57 7.84
C LEU A 164 -9.22 6.14 8.59
N TRP A 165 -8.03 5.59 8.34
CA TRP A 165 -6.76 5.98 8.95
C TRP A 165 -5.76 6.40 7.90
#